data_5cd6921163da432c8254af6eccf7c3e6
#
_entry.id   5cd6921163da432c8254af6eccf7c3e6
#
_cell.length_a   1.000
_cell.length_b   1.000
_cell.length_c   1.000
_cell.angle_alpha   90.00
_cell.angle_beta   90.00
_cell.angle_gamma   90.00
#
_symmetry.space_group_name_H-M   'P 1'
#
loop_
_entity.id
_entity.type
_entity.pdbx_description
1 polymer ?
#
loop_
_entity_poly.entity_id
_entity_poly.type
_entity_poly.pdbx_seq_one_letter_code
_entity_poly.pdbx_strand_id
1 'polypeptide(L)'
;GKTSEAIAKLIDLAPKTAWVRRGEDFTEIPVEEVRPGDHIRVKPGQSVPVDGVIVQGSAAFDESAITGESIPVERTIGEKIIGATVNKSGVVEMEATLVGEDTTLSQIIRLVEEASSSKAPIAKLADKVSGVFVPVVITIAIAAAVIWLALGESISFAVSIGIAVLVISCPCALGLATPTAIMVGTGKGAENGILIKSGEALETAHSLQTVILDKTGTVTTGKPEVVEVVVLGESESALLNTALSLEIVSEHPLAEAIVRYAKQQNASAKPIEQFENIAGQGVSATIDNQPAAAGNLKMMQAMGLADAQIEELHHQAASQGRTPLFIVQNGAILGMIAVADTIKPTSRAAVAELKRMGIDVVLLTGDNPQVAQAIAQQAGIDKVIAEVLPSDKQQVVSQVQAEGRKVAMIGDGINDAPALAQAIVAPPV
;
A
#
# COMPACT_ATOMS: atom_id res chain seq x y z
N GLY A 1 8.91 -26.15 13.57
CA GLY A 1 9.44 -24.98 14.28
C GLY A 1 8.49 -23.80 14.19
N LYS A 2 8.83 -22.66 14.79
CA LYS A 2 7.97 -21.45 14.86
C LYS A 2 7.49 -20.92 13.49
N THR A 3 8.15 -21.23 12.41
CA THR A 3 7.75 -20.83 11.03
C THR A 3 6.63 -21.68 10.51
N SER A 4 6.72 -22.98 10.74
CA SER A 4 5.59 -23.87 10.45
C SER A 4 4.36 -23.46 11.24
N GLU A 5 4.53 -22.79 12.38
CA GLU A 5 3.45 -22.28 13.20
C GLU A 5 2.82 -21.00 12.60
N ALA A 6 3.61 -20.06 12.07
CA ALA A 6 3.08 -18.85 11.41
C ALA A 6 2.35 -19.20 10.11
N ILE A 7 2.95 -20.05 9.27
CA ILE A 7 2.29 -20.57 8.05
C ILE A 7 1.05 -21.38 8.41
N ALA A 8 1.12 -22.24 9.43
CA ALA A 8 -0.03 -22.99 9.90
C ALA A 8 -1.17 -22.09 10.36
N LYS A 9 -0.87 -20.99 11.08
CA LYS A 9 -1.89 -20.01 11.47
C LYS A 9 -2.55 -19.34 10.26
N LEU A 10 -1.79 -19.02 9.21
CA LEU A 10 -2.35 -18.45 7.99
C LEU A 10 -3.24 -19.47 7.26
N ILE A 11 -2.82 -20.72 7.19
CA ILE A 11 -3.62 -21.83 6.61
C ILE A 11 -4.91 -22.05 7.41
N ASP A 12 -4.85 -21.96 8.73
CA ASP A 12 -6.01 -22.18 9.61
C ASP A 12 -7.05 -21.02 9.53
N LEU A 13 -6.73 -19.90 8.89
CA LEU A 13 -7.70 -18.83 8.64
C LEU A 13 -8.76 -19.21 7.61
N ALA A 14 -8.42 -20.06 6.64
CA ALA A 14 -9.36 -20.50 5.61
C ALA A 14 -10.33 -21.55 6.18
N PRO A 15 -11.64 -21.43 5.93
CA PRO A 15 -12.60 -22.45 6.32
C PRO A 15 -12.41 -23.69 5.47
N LYS A 16 -12.73 -24.85 6.01
CA LYS A 16 -12.59 -26.15 5.31
C LYS A 16 -13.77 -26.45 4.38
N THR A 17 -14.89 -25.77 4.58
CA THR A 17 -16.12 -25.99 3.83
C THR A 17 -16.72 -24.67 3.36
N ALA A 18 -17.53 -24.72 2.32
CA ALA A 18 -18.26 -23.60 1.74
C ALA A 18 -19.72 -23.98 1.48
N TRP A 19 -20.65 -23.04 1.68
CA TRP A 19 -22.07 -23.21 1.37
C TRP A 19 -22.33 -22.75 -0.07
N VAL A 20 -22.35 -23.69 -1.01
CA VAL A 20 -22.45 -23.42 -2.44
C VAL A 20 -23.86 -23.70 -2.93
N ARG A 21 -24.38 -22.83 -3.80
CA ARG A 21 -25.68 -23.01 -4.45
C ARG A 21 -25.63 -24.16 -5.44
N ARG A 22 -26.54 -25.11 -5.28
CA ARG A 22 -26.77 -26.21 -6.22
C ARG A 22 -28.28 -26.28 -6.55
N GLY A 23 -28.66 -25.71 -7.71
CA GLY A 23 -30.06 -25.48 -8.05
C GLY A 23 -30.67 -24.36 -7.21
N GLU A 24 -31.75 -24.63 -6.48
CA GLU A 24 -32.43 -23.65 -5.58
C GLU A 24 -31.86 -23.67 -4.16
N ASP A 25 -31.13 -24.72 -3.76
CA ASP A 25 -30.65 -24.92 -2.40
C ASP A 25 -29.13 -24.68 -2.27
N PHE A 26 -28.71 -24.40 -1.03
CA PHE A 26 -27.29 -24.30 -0.66
C PHE A 26 -26.85 -25.59 0.01
N THR A 27 -25.78 -26.17 -0.52
CA THR A 27 -25.15 -27.40 0.00
C THR A 27 -23.75 -27.09 0.53
N GLU A 28 -23.43 -27.65 1.67
CA GLU A 28 -22.08 -27.55 2.22
C GLU A 28 -21.14 -28.53 1.48
N ILE A 29 -20.06 -28.03 0.92
CA ILE A 29 -19.04 -28.81 0.22
C ILE A 29 -17.65 -28.47 0.74
N PRO A 30 -16.64 -29.33 0.57
CA PRO A 30 -15.24 -28.98 0.81
C PRO A 30 -14.83 -27.76 -0.01
N VAL A 31 -14.03 -26.84 0.57
CA VAL A 31 -13.58 -25.63 -0.14
C VAL A 31 -12.76 -25.95 -1.39
N GLU A 32 -12.07 -27.08 -1.41
CA GLU A 32 -11.28 -27.57 -2.54
C GLU A 32 -12.14 -27.93 -3.77
N GLU A 33 -13.43 -28.14 -3.59
CA GLU A 33 -14.38 -28.45 -4.68
C GLU A 33 -15.04 -27.17 -5.25
N VAL A 34 -14.83 -26.00 -4.64
CA VAL A 34 -15.35 -24.73 -5.13
C VAL A 34 -14.67 -24.36 -6.44
N ARG A 35 -15.45 -23.88 -7.40
CA ARG A 35 -14.99 -23.46 -8.73
C ARG A 35 -15.28 -21.97 -8.96
N PRO A 36 -14.51 -21.30 -9.83
CA PRO A 36 -14.86 -19.96 -10.27
C PRO A 36 -16.27 -19.92 -10.86
N GLY A 37 -17.07 -18.92 -10.49
CA GLY A 37 -18.48 -18.78 -10.86
C GLY A 37 -19.46 -19.49 -9.92
N ASP A 38 -19.01 -20.25 -8.91
CA ASP A 38 -19.89 -20.78 -7.89
C ASP A 38 -20.45 -19.68 -7.01
N HIS A 39 -21.75 -19.74 -6.71
CA HIS A 39 -22.43 -18.85 -5.78
C HIS A 39 -22.35 -19.40 -4.37
N ILE A 40 -21.78 -18.63 -3.46
CA ILE A 40 -21.48 -19.03 -2.09
C ILE A 40 -22.21 -18.10 -1.12
N ARG A 41 -22.85 -18.67 -0.11
CA ARG A 41 -23.48 -17.93 0.98
C ARG A 41 -22.55 -17.85 2.18
N VAL A 42 -22.33 -16.62 2.68
CA VAL A 42 -21.52 -16.36 3.88
C VAL A 42 -22.40 -15.69 4.93
N LYS A 43 -22.56 -16.34 6.08
CA LYS A 43 -23.35 -15.87 7.22
C LYS A 43 -22.46 -15.14 8.24
N PRO A 44 -23.06 -14.32 9.14
CA PRO A 44 -22.34 -13.72 10.26
C PRO A 44 -21.57 -14.76 11.08
N GLY A 45 -20.32 -14.46 11.42
CA GLY A 45 -19.41 -15.35 12.15
C GLY A 45 -18.65 -16.35 11.27
N GLN A 46 -18.98 -16.48 9.99
CA GLN A 46 -18.28 -17.38 9.08
C GLN A 46 -17.11 -16.67 8.39
N SER A 47 -16.03 -17.42 8.13
CA SER A 47 -14.96 -16.99 7.25
C SER A 47 -15.37 -17.15 5.79
N VAL A 48 -14.92 -16.21 4.95
CA VAL A 48 -15.07 -16.27 3.50
C VAL A 48 -14.20 -17.38 2.95
N PRO A 49 -14.76 -18.35 2.17
CA PRO A 49 -13.99 -19.55 1.79
C PRO A 49 -12.97 -19.30 0.69
N VAL A 50 -13.25 -18.44 -0.26
CA VAL A 50 -12.43 -18.10 -1.42
C VAL A 50 -12.61 -16.64 -1.79
N ASP A 51 -11.79 -16.08 -2.67
CA ASP A 51 -11.97 -14.70 -3.13
C ASP A 51 -13.17 -14.60 -4.08
N GLY A 52 -13.91 -13.50 -4.01
CA GLY A 52 -15.07 -13.31 -4.87
C GLY A 52 -15.62 -11.90 -4.86
N VAL A 53 -16.80 -11.78 -5.47
CA VAL A 53 -17.56 -10.52 -5.57
C VAL A 53 -18.95 -10.73 -4.99
N ILE A 54 -19.43 -9.79 -4.20
CA ILE A 54 -20.79 -9.84 -3.63
C ILE A 54 -21.81 -9.65 -4.76
N VAL A 55 -22.72 -10.60 -4.89
CA VAL A 55 -23.83 -10.55 -5.86
C VAL A 55 -25.17 -10.24 -5.19
N GLN A 56 -25.29 -10.48 -3.87
CA GLN A 56 -26.50 -10.18 -3.11
C GLN A 56 -26.17 -9.90 -1.64
N GLY A 57 -26.83 -8.87 -1.07
CA GLY A 57 -26.69 -8.47 0.33
C GLY A 57 -25.59 -7.46 0.57
N SER A 58 -25.34 -7.18 1.84
CA SER A 58 -24.23 -6.36 2.33
C SER A 58 -23.80 -6.86 3.70
N ALA A 59 -22.52 -6.71 4.03
CA ALA A 59 -21.96 -7.16 5.29
C ALA A 59 -20.68 -6.38 5.66
N ALA A 60 -20.35 -6.34 6.96
CA ALA A 60 -19.07 -5.87 7.43
C ALA A 60 -18.11 -7.05 7.59
N PHE A 61 -16.92 -6.95 6.99
CA PHE A 61 -15.88 -7.99 7.04
C PHE A 61 -14.69 -7.53 7.88
N ASP A 62 -14.27 -8.38 8.78
CA ASP A 62 -13.00 -8.24 9.48
C ASP A 62 -11.88 -8.79 8.58
N GLU A 63 -11.13 -7.87 8.00
CA GLU A 63 -10.03 -8.18 7.11
C GLU A 63 -8.66 -8.15 7.84
N SER A 64 -8.67 -7.97 9.17
CA SER A 64 -7.45 -7.73 9.97
C SER A 64 -6.38 -8.81 9.85
N ALA A 65 -6.78 -10.07 9.68
CA ALA A 65 -5.85 -11.19 9.51
C ALA A 65 -5.10 -11.15 8.16
N ILE A 66 -5.62 -10.44 7.16
CA ILE A 66 -5.05 -10.31 5.81
C ILE A 66 -4.42 -8.95 5.60
N THR A 67 -5.12 -7.87 5.97
CA THR A 67 -4.69 -6.48 5.72
C THR A 67 -3.99 -5.84 6.92
N GLY A 68 -4.14 -6.40 8.11
CA GLY A 68 -3.67 -5.80 9.36
C GLY A 68 -4.58 -4.68 9.91
N GLU A 69 -5.64 -4.30 9.20
CA GLU A 69 -6.58 -3.25 9.63
C GLU A 69 -7.63 -3.81 10.58
N SER A 70 -7.72 -3.24 11.80
CA SER A 70 -8.61 -3.73 12.86
C SER A 70 -10.08 -3.29 12.73
N ILE A 71 -10.38 -2.35 11.84
CA ILE A 71 -11.74 -1.83 11.64
C ILE A 71 -12.42 -2.66 10.56
N PRO A 72 -13.58 -3.29 10.85
CA PRO A 72 -14.33 -4.02 9.83
C PRO A 72 -14.74 -3.12 8.67
N VAL A 73 -14.60 -3.62 7.45
CA VAL A 73 -14.92 -2.91 6.21
C VAL A 73 -16.30 -3.34 5.72
N GLU A 74 -17.17 -2.37 5.49
CA GLU A 74 -18.47 -2.65 4.86
C GLU A 74 -18.30 -2.94 3.38
N ARG A 75 -18.90 -4.03 2.90
CA ARG A 75 -18.90 -4.45 1.51
C ARG A 75 -20.33 -4.64 1.01
N THR A 76 -20.58 -4.19 -0.21
CA THR A 76 -21.87 -4.21 -0.86
C THR A 76 -21.82 -4.92 -2.22
N ILE A 77 -22.96 -5.02 -2.90
CA ILE A 77 -23.06 -5.68 -4.21
C ILE A 77 -22.07 -5.06 -5.22
N GLY A 78 -21.33 -5.92 -5.90
CA GLY A 78 -20.31 -5.55 -6.89
C GLY A 78 -18.91 -5.35 -6.28
N GLU A 79 -18.76 -5.32 -4.96
CA GLU A 79 -17.46 -5.18 -4.31
C GLU A 79 -16.79 -6.54 -4.08
N LYS A 80 -15.46 -6.51 -4.13
CA LYS A 80 -14.62 -7.70 -3.90
C LYS A 80 -14.53 -8.01 -2.41
N ILE A 81 -14.56 -9.31 -2.09
CA ILE A 81 -14.26 -9.83 -0.76
C ILE A 81 -13.13 -10.88 -0.86
N ILE A 82 -12.31 -10.90 0.16
CA ILE A 82 -11.08 -11.70 0.22
C ILE A 82 -11.34 -12.96 1.05
N GLY A 83 -10.87 -14.10 0.58
CA GLY A 83 -10.91 -15.35 1.31
C GLY A 83 -10.22 -15.24 2.69
N ALA A 84 -10.69 -16.02 3.66
CA ALA A 84 -10.23 -16.02 5.05
C ALA A 84 -10.58 -14.76 5.88
N THR A 85 -11.25 -13.77 5.31
CA THR A 85 -11.84 -12.66 6.09
C THR A 85 -13.12 -13.12 6.81
N VAL A 86 -13.47 -12.50 7.93
CA VAL A 86 -14.59 -12.95 8.77
C VAL A 86 -15.78 -12.01 8.62
N ASN A 87 -16.91 -12.54 8.20
CA ASN A 87 -18.17 -11.78 8.17
C ASN A 87 -18.64 -11.47 9.60
N LYS A 88 -18.76 -10.19 9.95
CA LYS A 88 -19.22 -9.75 11.28
C LYS A 88 -20.73 -9.47 11.33
N SER A 89 -21.37 -9.11 10.20
CA SER A 89 -22.78 -8.74 10.18
C SER A 89 -23.40 -8.98 8.80
N GLY A 90 -24.69 -9.23 8.76
CA GLY A 90 -25.40 -9.45 7.50
C GLY A 90 -25.15 -10.83 6.87
N VAL A 91 -25.98 -11.18 5.89
CA VAL A 91 -25.82 -12.39 5.08
C VAL A 91 -25.55 -11.96 3.66
N VAL A 92 -24.48 -12.44 3.07
CA VAL A 92 -24.15 -12.15 1.68
C VAL A 92 -24.15 -13.43 0.84
N GLU A 93 -24.45 -13.26 -0.43
CA GLU A 93 -24.15 -14.22 -1.48
C GLU A 93 -23.06 -13.63 -2.37
N MET A 94 -22.03 -14.40 -2.62
CA MET A 94 -20.89 -14.02 -3.44
C MET A 94 -20.71 -14.98 -4.59
N GLU A 95 -20.16 -14.50 -5.70
CA GLU A 95 -19.66 -15.32 -6.80
C GLU A 95 -18.14 -15.51 -6.60
N ALA A 96 -17.68 -16.76 -6.61
CA ALA A 96 -16.27 -17.10 -6.48
C ALA A 96 -15.50 -16.65 -7.73
N THR A 97 -14.41 -15.92 -7.55
CA THR A 97 -13.56 -15.43 -8.66
C THR A 97 -12.20 -16.10 -8.70
N LEU A 98 -11.53 -16.23 -7.54
CA LEU A 98 -10.24 -16.89 -7.40
C LEU A 98 -10.39 -18.04 -6.39
N VAL A 99 -9.90 -19.22 -6.75
CA VAL A 99 -10.04 -20.45 -5.94
C VAL A 99 -8.71 -21.19 -5.83
N GLY A 100 -8.57 -22.05 -4.83
CA GLY A 100 -7.39 -22.91 -4.65
C GLY A 100 -6.09 -22.09 -4.48
N GLU A 101 -5.10 -22.39 -5.30
CA GLU A 101 -3.77 -21.73 -5.25
C GLU A 101 -3.78 -20.27 -5.71
N ASP A 102 -4.81 -19.85 -6.44
CA ASP A 102 -4.93 -18.49 -6.97
C ASP A 102 -5.55 -17.53 -5.97
N THR A 103 -6.08 -18.00 -4.83
CA THR A 103 -6.64 -17.11 -3.79
C THR A 103 -5.57 -16.17 -3.21
N THR A 104 -5.99 -14.98 -2.78
CA THR A 104 -5.13 -13.99 -2.11
C THR A 104 -4.38 -14.61 -0.94
N LEU A 105 -5.05 -15.40 -0.10
CA LEU A 105 -4.41 -16.11 1.02
C LEU A 105 -3.32 -17.07 0.56
N SER A 106 -3.57 -17.89 -0.49
CA SER A 106 -2.58 -18.82 -1.05
C SER A 106 -1.36 -18.08 -1.61
N GLN A 107 -1.58 -16.92 -2.26
CA GLN A 107 -0.48 -16.06 -2.74
C GLN A 107 0.34 -15.48 -1.57
N ILE A 108 -0.31 -15.06 -0.47
CA ILE A 108 0.37 -14.61 0.74
C ILE A 108 1.24 -15.72 1.33
N ILE A 109 0.70 -16.94 1.48
CA ILE A 109 1.44 -18.09 2.00
C ILE A 109 2.68 -18.36 1.12
N ARG A 110 2.51 -18.37 -0.20
CA ARG A 110 3.61 -18.57 -1.15
C ARG A 110 4.68 -17.47 -1.04
N LEU A 111 4.30 -16.21 -0.91
CA LEU A 111 5.25 -15.12 -0.69
C LEU A 111 6.04 -15.28 0.61
N VAL A 112 5.41 -15.73 1.70
CA VAL A 112 6.09 -16.01 2.97
C VAL A 112 7.07 -17.18 2.83
N GLU A 113 6.71 -18.22 2.11
CA GLU A 113 7.58 -19.37 1.83
C GLU A 113 8.78 -18.97 0.96
N GLU A 114 8.57 -18.22 -0.12
CA GLU A 114 9.62 -17.71 -1.00
C GLU A 114 10.58 -16.80 -0.24
N ALA A 115 10.05 -15.86 0.56
CA ALA A 115 10.86 -14.98 1.40
C ALA A 115 11.70 -15.77 2.41
N SER A 116 11.09 -16.77 3.04
CA SER A 116 11.75 -17.63 4.03
C SER A 116 12.84 -18.51 3.42
N SER A 117 12.70 -18.89 2.15
CA SER A 117 13.69 -19.68 1.42
C SER A 117 14.80 -18.85 0.79
N SER A 118 14.60 -17.52 0.67
CA SER A 118 15.59 -16.61 0.09
C SER A 118 16.81 -16.44 1.02
N LYS A 119 18.03 -16.54 0.44
CA LYS A 119 19.27 -16.35 1.21
C LYS A 119 19.57 -14.85 1.37
N ALA A 120 19.52 -14.38 2.60
CA ALA A 120 20.00 -13.04 2.95
C ALA A 120 21.50 -12.86 2.68
N PRO A 121 22.00 -11.62 2.46
CA PRO A 121 23.41 -11.33 2.23
C PRO A 121 24.34 -11.92 3.30
N ILE A 122 23.97 -11.87 4.57
CA ILE A 122 24.75 -12.46 5.64
C ILE A 122 24.83 -14.00 5.54
N ALA A 123 23.79 -14.66 5.05
CA ALA A 123 23.81 -16.10 4.81
C ALA A 123 24.74 -16.45 3.65
N LYS A 124 24.75 -15.64 2.56
CA LYS A 124 25.71 -15.79 1.44
C LYS A 124 27.14 -15.60 1.91
N LEU A 125 27.39 -14.62 2.80
CA LEU A 125 28.70 -14.41 3.42
C LEU A 125 29.12 -15.60 4.27
N ALA A 126 28.21 -16.12 5.09
CA ALA A 126 28.43 -17.33 5.91
C ALA A 126 28.81 -18.54 5.05
N ASP A 127 28.09 -18.77 3.95
CA ASP A 127 28.38 -19.83 2.98
C ASP A 127 29.78 -19.67 2.37
N LYS A 128 30.16 -18.44 1.98
CA LYS A 128 31.49 -18.12 1.44
C LYS A 128 32.60 -18.39 2.44
N VAL A 129 32.42 -17.93 3.67
CA VAL A 129 33.37 -18.18 4.77
C VAL A 129 33.50 -19.68 5.03
N SER A 130 32.38 -20.39 5.13
CA SER A 130 32.37 -21.83 5.34
C SER A 130 33.03 -22.60 4.20
N GLY A 131 32.90 -22.13 2.96
CA GLY A 131 33.52 -22.72 1.77
C GLY A 131 35.06 -22.71 1.81
N VAL A 132 35.69 -21.77 2.53
CA VAL A 132 37.14 -21.73 2.77
C VAL A 132 37.48 -22.43 4.10
N PHE A 133 36.73 -22.17 5.12
CA PHE A 133 36.97 -22.65 6.49
C PHE A 133 36.95 -24.18 6.59
N VAL A 134 35.93 -24.80 6.00
CA VAL A 134 35.74 -26.27 6.09
C VAL A 134 36.92 -27.06 5.49
N PRO A 135 37.40 -26.78 4.26
CA PRO A 135 38.60 -27.43 3.73
C PRO A 135 39.87 -27.23 4.59
N VAL A 136 40.05 -26.02 5.15
CA VAL A 136 41.16 -25.76 6.06
C VAL A 136 41.09 -26.62 7.31
N VAL A 137 39.94 -26.67 7.95
CA VAL A 137 39.73 -27.50 9.15
C VAL A 137 39.89 -28.98 8.87
N ILE A 138 39.40 -29.48 7.74
CA ILE A 138 39.63 -30.88 7.33
C ILE A 138 41.16 -31.14 7.17
N THR A 139 41.90 -30.25 6.57
CA THR A 139 43.34 -30.37 6.41
C THR A 139 44.02 -30.41 7.76
N ILE A 140 43.65 -29.54 8.71
CA ILE A 140 44.18 -29.53 10.07
C ILE A 140 43.85 -30.83 10.83
N ALA A 141 42.61 -31.32 10.70
CA ALA A 141 42.19 -32.56 11.34
C ALA A 141 43.00 -33.78 10.83
N ILE A 142 43.21 -33.86 9.52
CA ILE A 142 44.04 -34.92 8.91
C ILE A 142 45.50 -34.80 9.38
N ALA A 143 46.08 -33.58 9.35
CA ALA A 143 47.42 -33.32 9.80
C ALA A 143 47.63 -33.69 11.28
N ALA A 144 46.65 -33.32 12.15
CA ALA A 144 46.68 -33.70 13.56
C ALA A 144 46.65 -35.22 13.76
N ALA A 145 45.77 -35.92 13.07
CA ALA A 145 45.68 -37.36 13.12
C ALA A 145 47.01 -38.04 12.66
N VAL A 146 47.59 -37.60 11.55
CA VAL A 146 48.88 -38.10 11.02
C VAL A 146 50.04 -37.84 12.00
N ILE A 147 50.11 -36.64 12.60
CA ILE A 147 51.14 -36.29 13.59
C ILE A 147 51.09 -37.25 14.78
N TRP A 148 49.90 -37.48 15.36
CA TRP A 148 49.74 -38.36 16.52
C TRP A 148 50.08 -39.84 16.16
N LEU A 149 49.73 -40.33 14.97
CA LEU A 149 50.17 -41.62 14.47
C LEU A 149 51.70 -41.70 14.34
N ALA A 150 52.33 -40.66 13.83
CA ALA A 150 53.80 -40.63 13.68
C ALA A 150 54.53 -40.57 15.05
N LEU A 151 53.86 -40.06 16.10
CA LEU A 151 54.36 -40.06 17.46
C LEU A 151 54.17 -41.37 18.17
N GLY A 152 53.57 -42.41 17.49
CA GLY A 152 53.43 -43.76 18.03
C GLY A 152 52.11 -44.00 18.80
N GLU A 153 51.18 -43.08 18.73
CA GLU A 153 49.87 -43.27 19.36
C GLU A 153 49.00 -44.27 18.58
N SER A 154 47.98 -44.78 19.24
CA SER A 154 47.05 -45.74 18.61
C SER A 154 46.20 -45.08 17.51
N ILE A 155 45.77 -45.84 16.52
CA ILE A 155 44.88 -45.38 15.45
C ILE A 155 43.56 -44.82 16.04
N SER A 156 43.05 -45.45 17.08
CA SER A 156 41.84 -45.03 17.76
C SER A 156 41.97 -43.62 18.37
N PHE A 157 43.12 -43.37 18.99
CA PHE A 157 43.45 -42.05 19.58
C PHE A 157 43.58 -40.98 18.48
N ALA A 158 44.36 -41.25 17.45
CA ALA A 158 44.62 -40.31 16.35
C ALA A 158 43.33 -39.94 15.61
N VAL A 159 42.43 -40.90 15.34
CA VAL A 159 41.11 -40.66 14.75
C VAL A 159 40.22 -39.85 15.68
N SER A 160 40.26 -40.10 16.98
CA SER A 160 39.48 -39.33 17.97
C SER A 160 39.90 -37.86 18.00
N ILE A 161 41.20 -37.58 17.88
CA ILE A 161 41.69 -36.20 17.77
C ILE A 161 41.21 -35.53 16.48
N GLY A 162 41.32 -36.21 15.32
CA GLY A 162 40.81 -35.70 14.06
C GLY A 162 39.29 -35.37 14.11
N ILE A 163 38.52 -36.27 14.70
CA ILE A 163 37.06 -36.03 14.90
C ILE A 163 36.81 -34.86 15.86
N ALA A 164 37.58 -34.74 16.96
CA ALA A 164 37.46 -33.64 17.89
C ALA A 164 37.71 -32.28 17.20
N VAL A 165 38.75 -32.17 16.37
CA VAL A 165 39.02 -30.97 15.57
C VAL A 165 37.84 -30.60 14.65
N LEU A 166 37.28 -31.59 13.95
CA LEU A 166 36.14 -31.39 13.07
C LEU A 166 34.86 -30.93 13.81
N VAL A 167 34.56 -31.56 14.94
CA VAL A 167 33.33 -31.27 15.73
C VAL A 167 33.44 -29.89 16.39
N ILE A 168 34.57 -29.54 17.00
CA ILE A 168 34.77 -28.28 17.69
C ILE A 168 34.73 -27.10 16.70
N SER A 169 35.26 -27.32 15.49
CA SER A 169 35.35 -26.29 14.46
C SER A 169 34.06 -26.13 13.62
N CYS A 170 32.99 -26.82 13.94
CA CYS A 170 31.74 -26.73 13.15
C CYS A 170 31.12 -25.31 13.24
N PRO A 171 30.97 -24.56 12.14
CA PRO A 171 30.25 -23.28 12.13
C PRO A 171 28.73 -23.46 12.07
N CYS A 172 28.20 -24.53 12.67
CA CYS A 172 26.78 -24.94 12.54
C CYS A 172 25.81 -23.86 13.02
N ALA A 173 26.19 -23.08 14.04
CA ALA A 173 25.38 -21.97 14.53
C ALA A 173 25.19 -20.87 13.49
N LEU A 174 26.22 -20.58 12.68
CA LEU A 174 26.17 -19.54 11.67
C LEU A 174 25.23 -19.92 10.50
N GLY A 175 25.20 -21.20 10.11
CA GLY A 175 24.35 -21.67 9.02
C GLY A 175 22.86 -21.84 9.37
N LEU A 176 22.50 -21.90 10.67
CA LEU A 176 21.12 -22.13 11.11
C LEU A 176 20.48 -20.89 11.70
N ALA A 177 21.23 -20.00 12.33
CA ALA A 177 20.68 -18.84 13.05
C ALA A 177 20.00 -17.84 12.11
N THR A 178 20.64 -17.49 11.00
CA THR A 178 20.12 -16.48 10.05
C THR A 178 18.86 -16.95 9.34
N PRO A 179 18.78 -18.14 8.71
CA PRO A 179 17.51 -18.62 8.13
C PRO A 179 16.38 -18.67 9.15
N THR A 180 16.66 -19.09 10.39
CA THR A 180 15.64 -19.14 11.44
C THR A 180 15.14 -17.73 11.82
N ALA A 181 16.04 -16.75 11.92
CA ALA A 181 15.66 -15.36 12.22
C ALA A 181 14.81 -14.73 11.12
N ILE A 182 15.20 -14.91 9.85
CA ILE A 182 14.45 -14.44 8.69
C ILE A 182 13.05 -15.06 8.68
N MET A 183 12.98 -16.34 8.86
CA MET A 183 11.77 -17.14 8.88
C MET A 183 10.80 -16.67 9.98
N VAL A 184 11.30 -16.44 11.21
CA VAL A 184 10.49 -15.88 12.30
C VAL A 184 10.07 -14.44 12.00
N GLY A 185 10.97 -13.63 11.42
CA GLY A 185 10.69 -12.23 11.06
C GLY A 185 9.64 -12.11 9.98
N THR A 186 9.75 -12.90 8.90
CA THR A 186 8.76 -12.90 7.80
C THR A 186 7.40 -13.42 8.25
N GLY A 187 7.38 -14.49 9.06
CA GLY A 187 6.14 -15.01 9.63
C GLY A 187 5.46 -13.99 10.55
N LYS A 188 6.23 -13.29 11.41
CA LYS A 188 5.69 -12.24 12.27
C LYS A 188 5.21 -11.02 11.48
N GLY A 189 5.90 -10.68 10.40
CA GLY A 189 5.44 -9.66 9.46
C GLY A 189 4.08 -10.02 8.88
N ALA A 190 3.93 -11.22 8.34
CA ALA A 190 2.69 -11.70 7.74
C ALA A 190 1.50 -11.74 8.73
N GLU A 191 1.73 -12.13 9.99
CA GLU A 191 0.71 -12.06 11.07
C GLU A 191 0.19 -10.63 11.32
N ASN A 192 0.93 -9.60 10.88
CA ASN A 192 0.57 -8.18 11.01
C ASN A 192 0.28 -7.52 9.64
N GLY A 193 -0.04 -8.29 8.61
CA GLY A 193 -0.34 -7.78 7.27
C GLY A 193 0.88 -7.29 6.48
N ILE A 194 2.11 -7.51 6.96
CA ILE A 194 3.35 -7.07 6.31
C ILE A 194 3.97 -8.23 5.54
N LEU A 195 3.91 -8.20 4.22
CA LEU A 195 4.45 -9.24 3.34
C LEU A 195 5.88 -8.90 2.94
N ILE A 196 6.84 -9.69 3.42
CA ILE A 196 8.27 -9.51 3.14
C ILE A 196 8.66 -10.43 1.97
N LYS A 197 9.06 -9.86 0.85
CA LYS A 197 9.37 -10.60 -0.39
C LYS A 197 10.70 -11.34 -0.38
N SER A 198 11.65 -10.94 0.48
CA SER A 198 12.95 -11.63 0.55
C SER A 198 13.64 -11.39 1.89
N GLY A 199 14.50 -12.34 2.29
CA GLY A 199 15.38 -12.17 3.46
C GLY A 199 16.37 -11.00 3.28
N GLU A 200 16.74 -10.67 2.06
CA GLU A 200 17.57 -9.51 1.73
C GLU A 200 16.84 -8.19 2.05
N ALA A 201 15.55 -8.09 1.70
CA ALA A 201 14.73 -6.92 2.02
C ALA A 201 14.62 -6.73 3.54
N LEU A 202 14.40 -7.81 4.30
CA LEU A 202 14.33 -7.76 5.77
C LEU A 202 15.65 -7.32 6.40
N GLU A 203 16.79 -7.84 5.93
CA GLU A 203 18.12 -7.45 6.42
C GLU A 203 18.42 -5.98 6.07
N THR A 204 18.09 -5.56 4.85
CA THR A 204 18.35 -4.20 4.38
C THR A 204 17.49 -3.18 5.10
N ALA A 205 16.23 -3.53 5.44
CA ALA A 205 15.32 -2.65 6.19
C ALA A 205 15.94 -2.16 7.51
N HIS A 206 16.73 -3.00 8.21
CA HIS A 206 17.43 -2.60 9.43
C HIS A 206 18.47 -1.48 9.20
N SER A 207 18.99 -1.33 8.01
CA SER A 207 20.06 -0.38 7.67
C SER A 207 19.59 0.88 6.94
N LEU A 208 18.29 1.10 6.84
CA LEU A 208 17.71 2.27 6.19
C LEU A 208 18.11 3.57 6.88
N GLN A 209 18.40 4.59 6.07
CA GLN A 209 18.77 5.93 6.51
C GLN A 209 17.80 7.00 6.03
N THR A 210 17.09 6.70 4.94
CA THR A 210 16.10 7.61 4.36
C THR A 210 14.88 6.83 3.89
N VAL A 211 13.70 7.34 4.21
CA VAL A 211 12.42 6.86 3.68
C VAL A 211 11.79 7.97 2.85
N ILE A 212 11.52 7.69 1.60
CA ILE A 212 10.79 8.55 0.69
C ILE A 212 9.34 8.07 0.69
N LEU A 213 8.42 8.95 1.06
CA LEU A 213 6.99 8.69 1.09
C LEU A 213 6.33 9.36 -0.11
N ASP A 214 5.61 8.61 -0.94
CA ASP A 214 4.67 9.23 -1.84
C ASP A 214 3.55 9.91 -1.05
N LYS A 215 2.96 10.98 -1.60
CA LYS A 215 1.86 11.67 -0.95
C LYS A 215 0.57 10.87 -1.04
N THR A 216 0.13 10.63 -2.29
CA THR A 216 -1.22 10.14 -2.59
C THR A 216 -1.39 8.67 -2.24
N GLY A 217 -2.44 8.33 -1.47
CA GLY A 217 -2.68 6.94 -1.06
C GLY A 217 -1.72 6.41 0.02
N THR A 218 -0.57 7.06 0.25
CA THR A 218 0.46 6.66 1.23
C THR A 218 0.41 7.53 2.48
N VAL A 219 0.78 8.82 2.39
CA VAL A 219 0.66 9.78 3.51
C VAL A 219 -0.78 10.23 3.67
N THR A 220 -1.50 10.38 2.55
CA THR A 220 -2.90 10.76 2.48
C THR A 220 -3.78 9.54 2.18
N THR A 221 -5.10 9.72 2.32
CA THR A 221 -6.08 8.64 2.08
C THR A 221 -6.19 8.23 0.60
N GLY A 222 -5.71 9.06 -0.33
CA GLY A 222 -5.87 8.88 -1.77
C GLY A 222 -7.31 9.10 -2.27
N LYS A 223 -8.19 9.54 -1.37
CA LYS A 223 -9.60 9.85 -1.67
C LYS A 223 -9.86 11.32 -1.40
N PRO A 224 -9.79 12.19 -2.43
CA PRO A 224 -10.11 13.60 -2.28
C PRO A 224 -11.51 13.81 -1.72
N GLU A 225 -11.66 14.79 -0.85
CA GLU A 225 -12.95 15.18 -0.26
C GLU A 225 -13.11 16.70 -0.33
N VAL A 226 -14.37 17.16 -0.47
CA VAL A 226 -14.69 18.58 -0.31
C VAL A 226 -14.55 18.95 1.15
N VAL A 227 -13.65 19.88 1.45
CA VAL A 227 -13.33 20.31 2.83
C VAL A 227 -13.83 21.71 3.12
N GLU A 228 -14.14 22.50 2.09
CA GLU A 228 -14.64 23.84 2.26
C GLU A 228 -15.47 24.28 1.04
N VAL A 229 -16.55 24.99 1.29
CA VAL A 229 -17.37 25.66 0.27
C VAL A 229 -17.53 27.12 0.65
N VAL A 230 -17.11 28.02 -0.24
CA VAL A 230 -17.24 29.47 -0.07
C VAL A 230 -18.21 29.99 -1.10
N VAL A 231 -19.34 30.54 -0.66
CA VAL A 231 -20.39 31.11 -1.54
C VAL A 231 -20.09 32.58 -1.78
N LEU A 232 -19.98 32.97 -3.05
CA LEU A 232 -19.78 34.34 -3.49
C LEU A 232 -21.01 34.88 -4.26
N GLY A 233 -21.80 33.97 -4.81
CA GLY A 233 -23.03 34.26 -5.55
C GLY A 233 -24.28 34.24 -4.65
N GLU A 234 -25.43 33.98 -5.28
CA GLU A 234 -26.74 34.09 -4.60
C GLU A 234 -27.00 33.00 -3.57
N SER A 235 -26.54 31.75 -3.80
CA SER A 235 -26.80 30.64 -2.90
C SER A 235 -25.83 29.48 -3.09
N GLU A 236 -25.63 28.70 -2.01
CA GLU A 236 -24.89 27.45 -2.05
C GLU A 236 -25.54 26.41 -2.98
N SER A 237 -26.88 26.38 -3.03
CA SER A 237 -27.61 25.47 -3.91
C SER A 237 -27.32 25.76 -5.39
N ALA A 238 -27.27 27.03 -5.82
CA ALA A 238 -26.90 27.40 -7.18
C ALA A 238 -25.48 26.97 -7.52
N LEU A 239 -24.54 27.23 -6.61
CA LEU A 239 -23.13 26.80 -6.73
C LEU A 239 -23.02 25.30 -6.88
N LEU A 240 -23.62 24.51 -5.97
CA LEU A 240 -23.52 23.05 -5.99
C LEU A 240 -24.25 22.41 -7.18
N ASN A 241 -25.38 22.96 -7.62
CA ASN A 241 -26.08 22.46 -8.81
C ASN A 241 -25.26 22.69 -10.09
N THR A 242 -24.62 23.86 -10.21
CA THR A 242 -23.73 24.17 -11.35
C THR A 242 -22.48 23.29 -11.31
N ALA A 243 -21.84 23.15 -10.15
CA ALA A 243 -20.68 22.30 -9.96
C ALA A 243 -21.01 20.83 -10.30
N LEU A 244 -22.13 20.30 -9.79
CA LEU A 244 -22.57 18.94 -10.07
C LEU A 244 -22.84 18.73 -11.57
N SER A 245 -23.45 19.71 -12.23
CA SER A 245 -23.77 19.60 -13.66
C SER A 245 -22.50 19.53 -14.52
N LEU A 246 -21.47 20.29 -14.18
CA LEU A 246 -20.17 20.32 -14.89
C LEU A 246 -19.34 19.08 -14.60
N GLU A 247 -19.27 18.66 -13.33
CA GLU A 247 -18.31 17.64 -12.90
C GLU A 247 -18.83 16.21 -13.05
N ILE A 248 -20.14 16.01 -13.20
CA ILE A 248 -20.72 14.66 -13.36
C ILE A 248 -20.25 13.91 -14.62
N VAL A 249 -19.78 14.64 -15.62
CA VAL A 249 -19.24 14.09 -16.89
C VAL A 249 -17.71 14.11 -16.91
N SER A 250 -17.08 14.64 -15.90
CA SER A 250 -15.62 14.70 -15.76
C SER A 250 -15.08 13.42 -15.12
N GLU A 251 -14.01 12.86 -15.67
CA GLU A 251 -13.31 11.68 -15.12
C GLU A 251 -12.18 12.06 -14.14
N HIS A 252 -12.06 13.34 -13.79
CA HIS A 252 -11.00 13.79 -12.91
C HIS A 252 -11.26 13.38 -11.44
N PRO A 253 -10.27 12.95 -10.66
CA PRO A 253 -10.47 12.53 -9.26
C PRO A 253 -11.09 13.63 -8.37
N LEU A 254 -10.81 14.91 -8.63
CA LEU A 254 -11.43 16.02 -7.91
C LEU A 254 -12.93 16.16 -8.26
N ALA A 255 -13.32 15.87 -9.49
CA ALA A 255 -14.71 15.87 -9.95
C ALA A 255 -15.54 14.85 -9.16
N GLU A 256 -15.01 13.64 -8.96
CA GLU A 256 -15.70 12.61 -8.18
C GLU A 256 -16.00 13.07 -6.74
N ALA A 257 -15.05 13.74 -6.09
CA ALA A 257 -15.24 14.32 -4.76
C ALA A 257 -16.36 15.37 -4.73
N ILE A 258 -16.38 16.27 -5.73
CA ILE A 258 -17.41 17.32 -5.85
C ILE A 258 -18.78 16.72 -6.11
N VAL A 259 -18.87 15.75 -7.02
CA VAL A 259 -20.11 15.03 -7.35
C VAL A 259 -20.66 14.32 -6.13
N ARG A 260 -19.82 13.60 -5.39
CA ARG A 260 -20.23 12.90 -4.16
C ARG A 260 -20.76 13.89 -3.12
N TYR A 261 -20.04 14.97 -2.85
CA TYR A 261 -20.44 16.00 -1.89
C TYR A 261 -21.75 16.68 -2.30
N ALA A 262 -21.86 17.15 -3.56
CA ALA A 262 -23.04 17.82 -4.07
C ALA A 262 -24.29 16.94 -3.97
N LYS A 263 -24.17 15.63 -4.30
CA LYS A 263 -25.28 14.68 -4.13
C LYS A 263 -25.70 14.51 -2.66
N GLN A 264 -24.75 14.49 -1.72
CA GLN A 264 -25.04 14.43 -0.28
C GLN A 264 -25.79 15.69 0.21
N GLN A 265 -25.52 16.84 -0.41
CA GLN A 265 -26.24 18.09 -0.15
C GLN A 265 -27.55 18.24 -0.95
N ASN A 266 -28.04 17.15 -1.58
CA ASN A 266 -29.26 17.13 -2.39
C ASN A 266 -29.22 18.09 -3.59
N ALA A 267 -28.05 18.37 -4.16
CA ALA A 267 -27.93 19.15 -5.38
C ALA A 267 -28.51 18.39 -6.59
N SER A 268 -29.02 19.12 -7.54
CA SER A 268 -29.62 18.58 -8.77
C SER A 268 -28.82 18.98 -9.99
N ALA A 269 -28.36 17.99 -10.76
CA ALA A 269 -27.68 18.25 -12.02
C ALA A 269 -28.68 18.70 -13.09
N LYS A 270 -28.27 19.67 -13.89
CA LYS A 270 -28.97 20.14 -15.08
C LYS A 270 -28.31 19.56 -16.34
N PRO A 271 -29.06 19.40 -17.44
CA PRO A 271 -28.47 19.05 -18.72
C PRO A 271 -27.41 20.08 -19.14
N ILE A 272 -26.30 19.59 -19.69
CA ILE A 272 -25.22 20.43 -20.19
C ILE A 272 -25.04 20.21 -21.71
N GLU A 273 -24.61 21.25 -22.38
CA GLU A 273 -24.24 21.25 -23.79
C GLU A 273 -22.82 21.80 -23.97
N GLN A 274 -22.17 21.45 -25.08
CA GLN A 274 -20.84 21.98 -25.44
C GLN A 274 -19.79 21.77 -24.33
N PHE A 275 -19.77 20.59 -23.69
CA PHE A 275 -18.77 20.28 -22.67
C PHE A 275 -17.37 20.26 -23.29
N GLU A 276 -16.44 20.95 -22.66
CA GLU A 276 -15.03 21.01 -23.02
C GLU A 276 -14.15 20.84 -21.79
N ASN A 277 -13.16 19.95 -21.89
CA ASN A 277 -12.11 19.82 -20.89
C ASN A 277 -10.89 20.65 -21.30
N ILE A 278 -10.59 21.70 -20.54
CA ILE A 278 -9.46 22.61 -20.76
C ILE A 278 -8.27 22.14 -19.96
N ALA A 279 -7.31 21.49 -20.64
CA ALA A 279 -6.18 20.85 -20.01
C ALA A 279 -5.44 21.78 -19.03
N GLY A 280 -5.27 21.31 -17.78
CA GLY A 280 -4.58 22.01 -16.70
C GLY A 280 -5.29 23.27 -16.16
N GLN A 281 -6.56 23.52 -16.57
CA GLN A 281 -7.34 24.66 -16.09
C GLN A 281 -8.68 24.26 -15.49
N GLY A 282 -9.42 23.34 -16.09
CA GLY A 282 -10.74 22.92 -15.61
C GLY A 282 -11.67 22.50 -16.76
N VAL A 283 -12.98 22.63 -16.53
CA VAL A 283 -14.03 22.26 -17.50
C VAL A 283 -14.96 23.43 -17.77
N SER A 284 -15.52 23.48 -18.96
CA SER A 284 -16.54 24.45 -19.36
C SER A 284 -17.70 23.78 -20.09
N ALA A 285 -18.89 24.33 -19.99
CA ALA A 285 -20.08 23.87 -20.70
C ALA A 285 -21.13 24.99 -20.78
N THR A 286 -22.23 24.71 -21.44
CA THR A 286 -23.44 25.57 -21.44
C THR A 286 -24.52 24.89 -20.59
N ILE A 287 -25.08 25.62 -19.62
CA ILE A 287 -26.18 25.19 -18.74
C ILE A 287 -27.32 26.21 -18.91
N ASP A 288 -28.53 25.76 -19.26
CA ASP A 288 -29.71 26.63 -19.52
C ASP A 288 -29.39 27.76 -20.51
N ASN A 289 -28.67 27.49 -21.59
CA ASN A 289 -28.17 28.46 -22.58
C ASN A 289 -27.21 29.53 -22.00
N GLN A 290 -26.64 29.33 -20.85
CA GLN A 290 -25.66 30.21 -20.24
C GLN A 290 -24.30 29.51 -20.12
N PRO A 291 -23.19 30.23 -20.39
CA PRO A 291 -21.86 29.67 -20.23
C PRO A 291 -21.58 29.39 -18.73
N ALA A 292 -21.03 28.22 -18.45
CA ALA A 292 -20.64 27.80 -17.10
C ALA A 292 -19.24 27.16 -17.15
N ALA A 293 -18.49 27.28 -16.07
CA ALA A 293 -17.16 26.72 -15.93
C ALA A 293 -16.85 26.32 -14.48
N ALA A 294 -16.02 25.28 -14.35
CA ALA A 294 -15.40 24.90 -13.08
C ALA A 294 -13.88 24.80 -13.30
N GLY A 295 -13.10 25.58 -12.58
CA GLY A 295 -11.66 25.61 -12.84
C GLY A 295 -10.81 26.28 -11.77
N ASN A 296 -9.50 26.21 -11.97
CA ASN A 296 -8.49 26.78 -11.09
C ASN A 296 -8.28 28.29 -11.33
N LEU A 297 -7.36 28.89 -10.57
CA LEU A 297 -7.04 30.32 -10.71
C LEU A 297 -6.58 30.70 -12.13
N LYS A 298 -5.84 29.83 -12.84
CA LYS A 298 -5.41 30.10 -14.22
C LYS A 298 -6.60 30.28 -15.16
N MET A 299 -7.65 29.48 -14.98
CA MET A 299 -8.89 29.63 -15.75
C MET A 299 -9.59 30.96 -15.42
N MET A 300 -9.65 31.32 -14.13
CA MET A 300 -10.23 32.62 -13.72
C MET A 300 -9.46 33.81 -14.31
N GLN A 301 -8.14 33.73 -14.36
CA GLN A 301 -7.29 34.74 -15.01
C GLN A 301 -7.55 34.82 -16.50
N ALA A 302 -7.63 33.68 -17.20
CA ALA A 302 -7.94 33.64 -18.63
C ALA A 302 -9.31 34.21 -18.96
N MET A 303 -10.30 34.04 -18.06
CA MET A 303 -11.65 34.59 -18.21
C MET A 303 -11.75 36.07 -17.75
N GLY A 304 -10.69 36.67 -17.19
CA GLY A 304 -10.70 38.03 -16.66
C GLY A 304 -11.51 38.20 -15.38
N LEU A 305 -11.70 37.10 -14.62
CA LEU A 305 -12.49 37.04 -13.38
C LEU A 305 -11.62 36.98 -12.12
N ALA A 306 -10.29 36.89 -12.23
CA ALA A 306 -9.39 36.85 -11.11
C ALA A 306 -9.14 38.27 -10.57
N ASP A 307 -9.84 38.63 -9.51
CA ASP A 307 -9.60 39.82 -8.72
C ASP A 307 -8.82 39.50 -7.44
N ALA A 308 -8.52 40.52 -6.63
CA ALA A 308 -7.78 40.38 -5.39
C ALA A 308 -8.46 39.41 -4.38
N GLN A 309 -9.80 39.34 -4.39
CA GLN A 309 -10.56 38.44 -3.51
C GLN A 309 -10.37 36.98 -3.95
N ILE A 310 -10.42 36.72 -5.22
CA ILE A 310 -10.24 35.35 -5.81
C ILE A 310 -8.80 34.88 -5.59
N GLU A 311 -7.82 35.75 -5.79
CA GLU A 311 -6.41 35.42 -5.53
C GLU A 311 -6.16 35.13 -4.04
N GLU A 312 -6.77 35.90 -3.15
CA GLU A 312 -6.65 35.68 -1.70
C GLU A 312 -7.30 34.34 -1.28
N LEU A 313 -8.53 34.02 -1.76
CA LEU A 313 -9.20 32.77 -1.48
C LEU A 313 -8.36 31.58 -2.00
N HIS A 314 -7.79 31.72 -3.19
CA HIS A 314 -6.88 30.70 -3.72
C HIS A 314 -5.67 30.51 -2.81
N HIS A 315 -5.02 31.61 -2.41
CA HIS A 315 -3.83 31.56 -1.57
C HIS A 315 -4.14 30.94 -0.18
N GLN A 316 -5.25 31.31 0.43
CA GLN A 316 -5.69 30.76 1.71
C GLN A 316 -5.94 29.25 1.63
N ALA A 317 -6.68 28.78 0.61
CA ALA A 317 -6.93 27.36 0.42
C ALA A 317 -5.62 26.60 0.14
N ALA A 318 -4.79 27.08 -0.77
CA ALA A 318 -3.52 26.44 -1.13
C ALA A 318 -2.54 26.37 0.07
N SER A 319 -2.47 27.42 0.90
CA SER A 319 -1.62 27.41 2.11
C SER A 319 -2.03 26.37 3.14
N GLN A 320 -3.27 25.86 3.08
CA GLN A 320 -3.79 24.79 3.92
C GLN A 320 -3.70 23.41 3.27
N GLY A 321 -3.04 23.29 2.10
CA GLY A 321 -2.93 22.03 1.36
C GLY A 321 -4.20 21.62 0.61
N ARG A 322 -5.07 22.58 0.31
CA ARG A 322 -6.33 22.36 -0.41
C ARG A 322 -6.22 22.81 -1.86
N THR A 323 -6.96 22.16 -2.74
CA THR A 323 -7.06 22.52 -4.14
C THR A 323 -8.37 23.26 -4.37
N PRO A 324 -8.35 24.60 -4.59
CA PRO A 324 -9.55 25.37 -4.85
C PRO A 324 -9.98 25.26 -6.32
N LEU A 325 -11.28 25.00 -6.52
CA LEU A 325 -11.97 25.13 -7.79
C LEU A 325 -13.01 26.24 -7.69
N PHE A 326 -13.00 27.16 -8.64
CA PHE A 326 -13.98 28.24 -8.75
C PHE A 326 -15.08 27.84 -9.73
N ILE A 327 -16.33 28.07 -9.33
CA ILE A 327 -17.50 27.75 -10.13
C ILE A 327 -18.06 29.04 -10.70
N VAL A 328 -18.21 29.09 -12.01
CA VAL A 328 -18.65 30.27 -12.77
C VAL A 328 -19.92 29.93 -13.53
N GLN A 329 -20.86 30.85 -13.56
CA GLN A 329 -22.01 30.81 -14.45
C GLN A 329 -22.35 32.21 -14.96
N ASN A 330 -22.63 32.34 -16.26
CA ASN A 330 -22.98 33.59 -16.92
C ASN A 330 -21.99 34.74 -16.62
N GLY A 331 -20.68 34.45 -16.61
CA GLY A 331 -19.62 35.42 -16.38
C GLY A 331 -19.46 35.89 -14.92
N ALA A 332 -20.18 35.29 -13.97
CA ALA A 332 -20.06 35.61 -12.55
C ALA A 332 -19.56 34.38 -11.77
N ILE A 333 -18.66 34.59 -10.80
CA ILE A 333 -18.19 33.52 -9.90
C ILE A 333 -19.26 33.27 -8.85
N LEU A 334 -19.80 32.05 -8.81
CA LEU A 334 -20.76 31.61 -7.80
C LEU A 334 -20.09 31.30 -6.46
N GLY A 335 -18.85 30.87 -6.50
CA GLY A 335 -18.08 30.54 -5.32
C GLY A 335 -16.89 29.63 -5.58
N MET A 336 -16.31 29.15 -4.51
CA MET A 336 -15.15 28.26 -4.50
C MET A 336 -15.51 26.96 -3.75
N ILE A 337 -15.11 25.83 -4.33
CA ILE A 337 -15.12 24.52 -3.66
C ILE A 337 -13.66 24.10 -3.49
N ALA A 338 -13.23 23.93 -2.24
CA ALA A 338 -11.89 23.45 -1.94
C ALA A 338 -11.92 21.94 -1.67
N VAL A 339 -11.09 21.21 -2.40
CA VAL A 339 -10.94 19.77 -2.27
C VAL A 339 -9.57 19.47 -1.71
N ALA A 340 -9.48 18.53 -0.78
CA ALA A 340 -8.22 18.08 -0.24
C ALA A 340 -8.18 16.56 -0.13
N ASP A 341 -7.00 16.01 -0.35
CA ASP A 341 -6.68 14.63 0.01
C ASP A 341 -6.12 14.65 1.43
N THR A 342 -6.92 14.20 2.39
CA THR A 342 -6.62 14.31 3.81
C THR A 342 -5.53 13.32 4.24
N ILE A 343 -4.67 13.70 5.18
CA ILE A 343 -3.66 12.79 5.72
C ILE A 343 -4.32 11.64 6.49
N LYS A 344 -3.77 10.44 6.36
CA LYS A 344 -4.23 9.29 7.16
C LYS A 344 -4.01 9.57 8.66
N PRO A 345 -4.93 9.17 9.55
CA PRO A 345 -4.78 9.40 10.99
C PRO A 345 -3.47 8.87 11.58
N THR A 346 -2.92 7.82 10.98
CA THR A 346 -1.68 7.16 11.42
C THR A 346 -0.41 7.80 10.87
N SER A 347 -0.47 8.61 9.81
CA SER A 347 0.72 9.13 9.10
C SER A 347 1.64 9.94 10.00
N ARG A 348 1.09 10.84 10.81
CA ARG A 348 1.88 11.67 11.72
C ARG A 348 2.64 10.84 12.75
N ALA A 349 2.00 9.83 13.31
CA ALA A 349 2.61 8.93 14.29
C ALA A 349 3.72 8.08 13.64
N ALA A 350 3.48 7.56 12.43
CA ALA A 350 4.46 6.79 11.67
C ALA A 350 5.70 7.61 11.33
N VAL A 351 5.52 8.86 10.85
CA VAL A 351 6.64 9.77 10.57
C VAL A 351 7.45 10.09 11.83
N ALA A 352 6.77 10.35 12.97
CA ALA A 352 7.44 10.60 14.24
C ALA A 352 8.27 9.39 14.70
N GLU A 353 7.77 8.19 14.50
CA GLU A 353 8.49 6.95 14.85
C GLU A 353 9.71 6.73 13.96
N LEU A 354 9.60 6.93 12.64
CA LEU A 354 10.75 6.87 11.73
C LEU A 354 11.85 7.85 12.12
N LYS A 355 11.49 9.09 12.46
CA LYS A 355 12.44 10.10 12.95
C LYS A 355 13.09 9.69 14.27
N ARG A 356 12.31 9.10 15.20
CA ARG A 356 12.85 8.56 16.47
C ARG A 356 13.88 7.46 16.26
N MET A 357 13.71 6.66 15.19
CA MET A 357 14.68 5.65 14.76
C MET A 357 15.92 6.22 14.07
N GLY A 358 16.00 7.55 13.89
CA GLY A 358 17.11 8.21 13.19
C GLY A 358 17.03 8.13 11.67
N ILE A 359 15.84 7.86 11.13
CA ILE A 359 15.60 7.77 9.69
C ILE A 359 15.08 9.11 9.19
N ASP A 360 15.71 9.66 8.15
CA ASP A 360 15.22 10.84 7.46
C ASP A 360 13.96 10.51 6.65
N VAL A 361 12.94 11.38 6.74
CA VAL A 361 11.69 11.21 5.99
C VAL A 361 11.55 12.33 4.97
N VAL A 362 11.29 11.95 3.72
CA VAL A 362 11.12 12.86 2.58
C VAL A 362 9.75 12.64 1.97
N LEU A 363 8.98 13.72 1.80
CA LEU A 363 7.72 13.69 1.04
C LEU A 363 8.01 13.91 -0.45
N LEU A 364 7.48 13.03 -1.30
CA LEU A 364 7.60 13.12 -2.74
C LEU A 364 6.21 13.28 -3.35
N THR A 365 6.00 14.29 -4.20
CA THR A 365 4.69 14.56 -4.80
C THR A 365 4.79 15.32 -6.12
N GLY A 366 3.79 15.12 -6.99
CA GLY A 366 3.60 15.96 -8.18
C GLY A 366 2.89 17.29 -7.92
N ASP A 367 2.41 17.54 -6.69
CA ASP A 367 1.73 18.77 -6.35
C ASP A 367 2.66 19.99 -6.39
N ASN A 368 2.06 21.19 -6.41
CA ASN A 368 2.81 22.41 -6.26
C ASN A 368 3.47 22.53 -4.86
N PRO A 369 4.54 23.34 -4.73
CA PRO A 369 5.31 23.41 -3.47
C PRO A 369 4.49 23.86 -2.25
N GLN A 370 3.48 24.72 -2.43
CA GLN A 370 2.67 25.22 -1.33
C GLN A 370 1.80 24.13 -0.71
N VAL A 371 1.07 23.37 -1.54
CA VAL A 371 0.25 22.23 -1.10
C VAL A 371 1.15 21.14 -0.49
N ALA A 372 2.28 20.82 -1.14
CA ALA A 372 3.22 19.83 -0.67
C ALA A 372 3.79 20.20 0.72
N GLN A 373 4.16 21.47 0.92
CA GLN A 373 4.68 21.94 2.21
C GLN A 373 3.62 21.91 3.31
N ALA A 374 2.37 22.26 2.99
CA ALA A 374 1.27 22.22 3.96
C ALA A 374 1.00 20.77 4.43
N ILE A 375 0.96 19.81 3.52
CA ILE A 375 0.80 18.38 3.85
C ILE A 375 1.99 17.86 4.67
N ALA A 376 3.21 18.21 4.27
CA ALA A 376 4.42 17.84 5.00
C ALA A 376 4.40 18.35 6.45
N GLN A 377 4.01 19.60 6.66
CA GLN A 377 3.89 20.20 7.98
C GLN A 377 2.85 19.47 8.85
N GLN A 378 1.69 19.14 8.28
CA GLN A 378 0.65 18.37 8.98
C GLN A 378 1.15 16.96 9.37
N ALA A 379 1.89 16.31 8.47
CA ALA A 379 2.46 14.98 8.71
C ALA A 379 3.73 15.01 9.59
N GLY A 380 4.32 16.20 9.82
CA GLY A 380 5.57 16.34 10.56
C GLY A 380 6.81 15.98 9.73
N ILE A 381 6.77 16.12 8.41
CA ILE A 381 7.89 15.87 7.49
C ILE A 381 8.62 17.18 7.19
N ASP A 382 9.95 17.18 7.30
CA ASP A 382 10.76 18.40 7.12
C ASP A 382 11.27 18.57 5.68
N LYS A 383 11.44 17.47 4.94
CA LYS A 383 11.97 17.49 3.57
C LYS A 383 10.88 17.19 2.56
N VAL A 384 10.73 18.07 1.57
CA VAL A 384 9.71 17.98 0.52
C VAL A 384 10.38 18.08 -0.85
N ILE A 385 9.98 17.20 -1.76
CA ILE A 385 10.32 17.29 -3.19
C ILE A 385 9.00 17.32 -3.95
N ALA A 386 8.66 18.50 -4.44
CA ALA A 386 7.40 18.82 -5.12
C ALA A 386 7.56 18.89 -6.65
N GLU A 387 6.44 18.97 -7.37
CA GLU A 387 6.39 19.11 -8.85
C GLU A 387 7.13 17.99 -9.60
N VAL A 388 7.18 16.77 -9.02
CA VAL A 388 7.86 15.63 -9.61
C VAL A 388 6.89 14.86 -10.51
N LEU A 389 7.24 14.73 -11.78
CA LEU A 389 6.49 13.89 -12.70
C LEU A 389 6.64 12.40 -12.34
N PRO A 390 5.64 11.55 -12.64
CA PRO A 390 5.74 10.12 -12.39
C PRO A 390 7.00 9.46 -12.98
N SER A 391 7.41 9.90 -14.19
CA SER A 391 8.63 9.46 -14.86
C SER A 391 9.92 9.80 -14.09
N ASP A 392 9.91 10.88 -13.31
CA ASP A 392 11.11 11.44 -12.68
C ASP A 392 11.29 10.97 -11.23
N LYS A 393 10.26 10.35 -10.63
CA LYS A 393 10.33 9.81 -9.27
C LYS A 393 11.51 8.85 -9.08
N GLN A 394 11.81 8.00 -10.07
CA GLN A 394 12.97 7.10 -10.06
C GLN A 394 14.27 7.88 -9.95
N GLN A 395 14.41 9.00 -10.66
CA GLN A 395 15.62 9.82 -10.63
C GLN A 395 15.85 10.44 -9.25
N VAL A 396 14.79 10.86 -8.57
CA VAL A 396 14.86 11.37 -7.19
C VAL A 396 15.43 10.29 -6.25
N VAL A 397 14.91 9.07 -6.31
CA VAL A 397 15.45 7.95 -5.52
C VAL A 397 16.94 7.73 -5.81
N SER A 398 17.33 7.73 -7.10
CA SER A 398 18.72 7.56 -7.52
C SER A 398 19.63 8.67 -7.00
N GLN A 399 19.17 9.92 -6.97
CA GLN A 399 19.93 11.06 -6.44
C GLN A 399 20.21 10.89 -4.95
N VAL A 400 19.21 10.53 -4.15
CA VAL A 400 19.39 10.30 -2.71
C VAL A 400 20.31 9.09 -2.45
N GLN A 401 20.25 8.06 -3.29
CA GLN A 401 21.16 6.92 -3.22
C GLN A 401 22.60 7.30 -3.58
N ALA A 402 22.80 8.22 -4.54
CA ALA A 402 24.13 8.71 -4.94
C ALA A 402 24.85 9.48 -3.82
N GLU A 403 24.12 9.98 -2.82
CA GLU A 403 24.69 10.54 -1.59
C GLU A 403 25.25 9.46 -0.64
N GLY A 404 25.24 8.19 -1.05
CA GLY A 404 25.68 7.04 -0.24
C GLY A 404 24.66 6.56 0.79
N ARG A 405 23.41 7.00 0.68
CA ARG A 405 22.32 6.65 1.62
C ARG A 405 21.57 5.40 1.20
N LYS A 406 21.14 4.61 2.17
CA LYS A 406 20.23 3.50 1.94
C LYS A 406 18.80 4.01 2.01
N VAL A 407 18.09 3.87 0.90
CA VAL A 407 16.78 4.50 0.66
C VAL A 407 15.69 3.45 0.52
N ALA A 408 14.60 3.60 1.27
CA ALA A 408 13.33 2.95 0.98
C ALA A 408 12.37 3.94 0.31
N MET A 409 11.55 3.45 -0.60
CA MET A 409 10.42 4.17 -1.19
C MET A 409 9.13 3.48 -0.75
N ILE A 410 8.14 4.26 -0.33
CA ILE A 410 6.79 3.78 0.00
C ILE A 410 5.81 4.53 -0.90
N GLY A 411 5.01 3.80 -1.64
CA GLY A 411 4.02 4.32 -2.58
C GLY A 411 2.92 3.30 -2.87
N ASP A 412 1.85 3.71 -3.56
CA ASP A 412 0.68 2.88 -3.88
C ASP A 412 0.93 1.87 -5.04
N GLY A 413 2.06 1.93 -5.69
CA GLY A 413 2.53 0.98 -6.70
C GLY A 413 2.14 1.30 -8.14
N ILE A 414 1.07 1.99 -8.42
CA ILE A 414 0.58 2.22 -9.79
C ILE A 414 1.47 3.26 -10.50
N ASN A 415 1.63 4.43 -9.89
CA ASN A 415 2.40 5.54 -10.45
C ASN A 415 3.88 5.52 -10.03
N ASP A 416 4.22 4.71 -9.04
CA ASP A 416 5.53 4.68 -8.39
C ASP A 416 6.38 3.48 -8.78
N ALA A 417 5.88 2.57 -9.61
CA ALA A 417 6.54 1.30 -9.93
C ALA A 417 8.04 1.44 -10.33
N PRO A 418 8.47 2.39 -11.17
CA PRO A 418 9.89 2.58 -11.48
C PRO A 418 10.72 3.04 -10.28
N ALA A 419 10.17 3.94 -9.43
CA ALA A 419 10.84 4.43 -8.24
C ALA A 419 10.93 3.36 -7.14
N LEU A 420 9.86 2.55 -6.99
CA LEU A 420 9.83 1.40 -6.09
C LEU A 420 10.86 0.34 -6.52
N ALA A 421 11.00 0.09 -7.82
CA ALA A 421 12.01 -0.84 -8.35
C ALA A 421 13.45 -0.35 -8.13
N GLN A 422 13.68 0.97 -8.13
CA GLN A 422 14.98 1.58 -7.88
C GLN A 422 15.38 1.57 -6.41
N ALA A 423 14.42 1.67 -5.49
CA ALA A 423 14.67 1.68 -4.06
C ALA A 423 15.23 0.33 -3.57
N ILE A 424 16.03 0.36 -2.51
CA ILE A 424 16.60 -0.86 -1.91
C ILE A 424 15.49 -1.69 -1.24
N VAL A 425 14.50 -1.02 -0.65
CA VAL A 425 13.30 -1.62 -0.06
C VAL A 425 12.10 -0.84 -0.58
N ALA A 426 11.17 -1.55 -1.18
CA ALA A 426 9.91 -1.02 -1.65
C ALA A 426 8.80 -1.90 -1.06
N PRO A 427 8.28 -1.57 0.15
CA PRO A 427 7.14 -2.30 0.68
C PRO A 427 5.92 -2.05 -0.22
N PRO A 428 5.15 -3.08 -0.57
CA PRO A 428 3.85 -2.90 -1.19
C PRO A 428 2.92 -2.17 -0.21
N VAL A 429 2.11 -1.29 -0.75
CA VAL A 429 1.03 -0.62 -0.02
C VAL A 429 -0.24 -1.43 -0.15
#